data_19f235dc40621b80678094e4176bac68
#
_entry.id   19f235dc40621b80678094e4176bac68
#
_cell.length_a   1.000
_cell.length_b   1.000
_cell.length_c   1.000
_cell.angle_alpha   90.00
_cell.angle_beta   90.00
_cell.angle_gamma   90.00
#
_symmetry.space_group_name_H-M   'P 1'
#
loop_
_entity.id
_entity.type
_entity.pdbx_description
1 polymer ?
#
loop_
_entity_poly.entity_id
_entity_poly.type
_entity_poly.pdbx_seq_one_letter_code
_entity_poly.pdbx_strand_id
1 'polypeptide(L)'
;MADTTKAPKTATLTIGDKVIHLPIHSPTVGPDVIDIRKLYAETGTFTYDPGFTSTAACESTITYIDGDAGKLLYRGYPIEQLAEKSHFLEVCFLLLYGNLPSAVEMQDFTNRVTRHTMVHEQMHNFFRGFRRDAHPMATMVGVVGAMSAFYHDSTDVNDPWQREVASIRMIAKLPTIAAMAYKYSVGQIGRAHV
;
A
#
# COMPACT_ATOMS: atom_id res chain seq x y z
N MET A 1 10.82 -11.57 -20.85
CA MET A 1 10.31 -12.86 -21.36
C MET A 1 10.63 -13.90 -20.31
N ALA A 2 9.62 -14.47 -19.64
CA ALA A 2 9.84 -15.51 -18.66
C ALA A 2 10.19 -16.81 -19.41
N ASP A 3 11.27 -17.46 -18.98
CA ASP A 3 11.71 -18.76 -19.52
C ASP A 3 10.68 -19.83 -19.16
N THR A 4 9.90 -20.28 -20.14
CA THR A 4 8.73 -21.17 -19.99
C THR A 4 9.09 -22.66 -20.03
N THR A 5 10.34 -23.05 -19.84
CA THR A 5 10.81 -24.43 -20.03
C THR A 5 11.11 -25.24 -18.76
N LYS A 6 10.93 -24.66 -17.56
CA LYS A 6 11.17 -25.40 -16.32
C LYS A 6 9.88 -26.11 -15.85
N ALA A 7 9.92 -27.45 -15.71
CA ALA A 7 8.82 -28.23 -15.13
C ALA A 7 8.38 -27.60 -13.78
N PRO A 8 7.08 -27.55 -13.46
CA PRO A 8 6.61 -26.97 -12.22
C PRO A 8 7.25 -27.70 -11.03
N LYS A 9 7.93 -26.94 -10.17
CA LYS A 9 8.49 -27.49 -8.94
C LYS A 9 7.36 -27.90 -8.01
N THR A 10 7.49 -29.04 -7.37
CA THR A 10 6.51 -29.50 -6.37
C THR A 10 7.23 -29.93 -5.10
N ALA A 11 6.61 -29.65 -3.95
CA ALA A 11 6.99 -30.21 -2.66
C ALA A 11 6.10 -31.40 -2.36
N THR A 12 6.67 -32.45 -1.75
CA THR A 12 5.91 -33.61 -1.29
C THR A 12 5.80 -33.54 0.24
N LEU A 13 4.56 -33.59 0.73
CA LEU A 13 4.28 -33.65 2.17
C LEU A 13 3.59 -34.97 2.48
N THR A 14 4.12 -35.67 3.50
CA THR A 14 3.55 -36.92 3.99
C THR A 14 3.01 -36.72 5.40
N ILE A 15 1.73 -37.05 5.62
CA ILE A 15 1.05 -36.97 6.91
C ILE A 15 0.39 -38.33 7.17
N GLY A 16 0.98 -39.14 8.06
CA GLY A 16 0.59 -40.53 8.23
C GLY A 16 0.71 -41.31 6.93
N ASP A 17 -0.37 -41.90 6.45
CA ASP A 17 -0.42 -42.66 5.20
C ASP A 17 -0.73 -41.82 3.95
N LYS A 18 -1.01 -40.53 4.13
CA LYS A 18 -1.35 -39.61 3.04
C LYS A 18 -0.10 -38.93 2.49
N VAL A 19 0.05 -38.97 1.17
CA VAL A 19 1.09 -38.26 0.43
C VAL A 19 0.41 -37.23 -0.47
N ILE A 20 0.76 -35.95 -0.34
CA ILE A 20 0.24 -34.85 -1.15
C ILE A 20 1.38 -34.11 -1.86
N HIS A 21 1.07 -33.56 -3.03
CA HIS A 21 1.99 -32.75 -3.82
C HIS A 21 1.53 -31.30 -3.86
N LEU A 22 2.35 -30.41 -3.32
CA LEU A 22 2.06 -28.97 -3.18
C LEU A 22 2.89 -28.20 -4.21
N PRO A 23 2.27 -27.27 -4.97
CA PRO A 23 3.00 -26.44 -5.91
C PRO A 23 4.04 -25.55 -5.21
N ILE A 24 5.17 -25.32 -5.89
CA ILE A 24 6.17 -24.35 -5.46
C ILE A 24 6.13 -23.16 -6.41
N HIS A 25 5.94 -21.95 -5.87
CA HIS A 25 6.09 -20.71 -6.61
C HIS A 25 7.49 -20.16 -6.42
N SER A 26 8.16 -19.83 -7.52
CA SER A 26 9.46 -19.19 -7.52
C SER A 26 9.28 -17.72 -7.91
N PRO A 27 9.47 -16.78 -6.99
CA PRO A 27 9.34 -15.35 -7.29
C PRO A 27 10.53 -14.87 -8.14
N THR A 28 10.42 -13.68 -8.72
CA THR A 28 11.53 -13.03 -9.45
C THR A 28 12.70 -12.72 -8.52
N VAL A 29 12.40 -12.35 -7.26
CA VAL A 29 13.38 -12.08 -6.22
C VAL A 29 12.85 -12.65 -4.90
N GLY A 30 13.72 -13.33 -4.13
CA GLY A 30 13.36 -13.94 -2.85
C GLY A 30 13.34 -15.47 -2.88
N PRO A 31 13.03 -16.12 -1.75
CA PRO A 31 12.99 -17.58 -1.63
C PRO A 31 11.78 -18.19 -2.35
N ASP A 32 11.90 -19.46 -2.74
CA ASP A 32 10.77 -20.25 -3.22
C ASP A 32 9.73 -20.41 -2.10
N VAL A 33 8.44 -20.46 -2.45
CA VAL A 33 7.34 -20.65 -1.50
C VAL A 33 6.49 -21.87 -1.88
N ILE A 34 6.04 -22.62 -0.86
CA ILE A 34 5.15 -23.76 -1.03
C ILE A 34 3.71 -23.29 -0.93
N ASP A 35 2.89 -23.55 -1.94
CA ASP A 35 1.46 -23.22 -1.93
C ASP A 35 0.66 -24.22 -1.11
N ILE A 36 0.26 -23.84 0.07
CA ILE A 36 -0.48 -24.67 1.03
C ILE A 36 -2.01 -24.50 0.97
N ARG A 37 -2.56 -23.74 0.02
CA ARG A 37 -4.01 -23.44 -0.04
C ARG A 37 -4.90 -24.69 -0.07
N LYS A 38 -4.42 -25.80 -0.62
CA LYS A 38 -5.15 -27.07 -0.70
C LYS A 38 -4.90 -28.01 0.50
N LEU A 39 -3.92 -27.71 1.36
CA LEU A 39 -3.48 -28.59 2.43
C LEU A 39 -4.65 -29.06 3.31
N TYR A 40 -5.47 -28.12 3.81
CA TYR A 40 -6.59 -28.47 4.68
C TYR A 40 -7.63 -29.33 3.97
N ALA A 41 -7.99 -29.00 2.74
CA ALA A 41 -9.00 -29.75 1.99
C ALA A 41 -8.58 -31.20 1.73
N GLU A 42 -7.29 -31.45 1.54
CA GLU A 42 -6.76 -32.80 1.23
C GLU A 42 -6.45 -33.61 2.48
N THR A 43 -6.02 -32.96 3.57
CA THR A 43 -5.50 -33.65 4.76
C THR A 43 -6.30 -33.43 6.04
N GLY A 44 -7.12 -32.35 6.11
CA GLY A 44 -7.78 -31.92 7.33
C GLY A 44 -6.83 -31.25 8.34
N THR A 45 -5.60 -30.90 7.93
CA THR A 45 -4.55 -30.35 8.81
C THR A 45 -4.22 -28.93 8.44
N PHE A 46 -4.03 -28.07 9.45
CA PHE A 46 -3.53 -26.69 9.29
C PHE A 46 -2.03 -26.61 9.60
N THR A 47 -1.38 -25.59 9.05
CA THR A 47 -0.06 -25.15 9.49
C THR A 47 -0.16 -24.28 10.72
N TYR A 48 0.88 -24.24 11.55
CA TYR A 48 0.97 -23.35 12.70
C TYR A 48 2.24 -22.51 12.65
N ASP A 49 2.08 -21.23 12.37
CA ASP A 49 3.17 -20.24 12.27
C ASP A 49 2.65 -18.87 12.75
N PRO A 50 2.52 -18.63 14.08
CA PRO A 50 1.88 -17.43 14.63
C PRO A 50 2.62 -16.13 14.32
N GLY A 51 3.90 -16.21 13.99
CA GLY A 51 4.71 -15.03 13.66
C GLY A 51 4.92 -14.81 12.16
N PHE A 52 4.34 -15.64 11.30
CA PHE A 52 4.64 -15.66 9.87
C PHE A 52 6.15 -15.72 9.55
N THR A 53 6.90 -16.41 10.40
CA THR A 53 8.36 -16.50 10.28
C THR A 53 8.83 -17.35 9.10
N SER A 54 7.97 -18.29 8.66
CA SER A 54 8.23 -19.20 7.54
C SER A 54 7.05 -19.26 6.54
N THR A 55 6.10 -18.33 6.65
CA THR A 55 4.88 -18.32 5.85
C THR A 55 4.77 -17.05 5.03
N ALA A 56 4.73 -17.17 3.71
CA ALA A 56 4.41 -16.06 2.82
C ALA A 56 2.89 -15.78 2.85
N ALA A 57 2.49 -14.63 3.37
CA ALA A 57 1.09 -14.26 3.53
C ALA A 57 0.44 -13.73 2.25
N CYS A 58 1.23 -13.15 1.34
CA CYS A 58 0.75 -12.58 0.08
C CYS A 58 1.85 -12.53 -0.98
N GLU A 59 1.42 -12.28 -2.21
CA GLU A 59 2.29 -11.98 -3.35
C GLU A 59 2.28 -10.47 -3.60
N SER A 60 3.46 -9.87 -3.84
CA SER A 60 3.59 -8.45 -4.15
C SER A 60 4.55 -8.22 -5.30
N THR A 61 4.16 -7.32 -6.22
CA THR A 61 5.03 -6.80 -7.28
C THR A 61 5.56 -5.40 -6.95
N ILE A 62 5.26 -4.86 -5.77
CA ILE A 62 5.54 -3.47 -5.40
C ILE A 62 6.86 -3.36 -4.64
N THR A 63 7.02 -4.14 -3.59
CA THR A 63 8.13 -3.99 -2.64
C THR A 63 8.83 -5.33 -2.42
N TYR A 64 10.16 -5.32 -2.43
CA TYR A 64 10.99 -6.41 -1.94
C TYR A 64 11.84 -5.91 -0.78
N ILE A 65 11.84 -6.66 0.32
CA ILE A 65 12.63 -6.37 1.52
C ILE A 65 13.43 -7.62 1.87
N ASP A 66 14.74 -7.44 2.04
CA ASP A 66 15.65 -8.42 2.61
C ASP A 66 16.30 -7.76 3.83
N GLY A 67 15.79 -8.12 5.02
CA GLY A 67 16.26 -7.54 6.28
C GLY A 67 17.68 -7.96 6.64
N ASP A 68 18.08 -9.18 6.28
CA ASP A 68 19.40 -9.72 6.58
C ASP A 68 20.47 -9.03 5.71
N ALA A 69 20.18 -8.83 4.43
CA ALA A 69 21.07 -8.12 3.51
C ALA A 69 20.92 -6.60 3.55
N GLY A 70 19.94 -6.05 4.31
CA GLY A 70 19.64 -4.63 4.36
C GLY A 70 19.19 -4.05 3.02
N LYS A 71 18.46 -4.83 2.20
CA LYS A 71 18.06 -4.47 0.84
C LYS A 71 16.58 -4.16 0.76
N LEU A 72 16.25 -2.98 0.21
CA LEU A 72 14.88 -2.57 -0.08
C LEU A 72 14.76 -2.13 -1.55
N LEU A 73 13.79 -2.71 -2.25
CA LEU A 73 13.47 -2.33 -3.63
C LEU A 73 12.01 -1.89 -3.74
N TYR A 74 11.76 -0.80 -4.46
CA TYR A 74 10.44 -0.39 -4.90
C TYR A 74 10.31 -0.61 -6.41
N ARG A 75 9.40 -1.50 -6.84
CA ARG A 75 9.23 -1.89 -8.24
C ARG A 75 10.54 -2.30 -8.94
N GLY A 76 11.51 -2.84 -8.16
CA GLY A 76 12.84 -3.22 -8.64
C GLY A 76 13.90 -2.13 -8.53
N TYR A 77 13.55 -0.90 -8.18
CA TYR A 77 14.50 0.20 -7.97
C TYR A 77 15.04 0.19 -6.54
N PRO A 78 16.37 0.26 -6.33
CA PRO A 78 16.97 0.38 -5.00
C PRO A 78 16.52 1.66 -4.30
N ILE A 79 16.19 1.55 -2.99
CA ILE A 79 15.70 2.70 -2.22
C ILE A 79 16.70 3.84 -2.16
N GLU A 80 17.99 3.52 -2.13
CA GLU A 80 19.08 4.52 -2.10
C GLU A 80 19.05 5.42 -3.35
N GLN A 81 18.80 4.82 -4.52
CA GLN A 81 18.68 5.59 -5.76
C GLN A 81 17.46 6.48 -5.77
N LEU A 82 16.34 5.98 -5.28
CA LEU A 82 15.09 6.76 -5.20
C LEU A 82 15.23 7.91 -4.20
N ALA A 83 15.88 7.67 -3.05
CA ALA A 83 16.10 8.71 -2.03
C ALA A 83 17.01 9.84 -2.52
N GLU A 84 18.00 9.53 -3.32
CA GLU A 84 18.96 10.53 -3.83
C GLU A 84 18.48 11.26 -5.08
N LYS A 85 17.76 10.59 -5.98
CA LYS A 85 17.49 11.06 -7.34
C LYS A 85 16.04 11.36 -7.65
N SER A 86 15.10 10.92 -6.79
CA SER A 86 13.67 11.08 -7.01
C SER A 86 13.04 11.98 -5.93
N HIS A 87 11.91 12.58 -6.27
CA HIS A 87 11.09 13.31 -5.31
C HIS A 87 9.80 12.56 -5.00
N PHE A 88 9.09 12.99 -3.95
CA PHE A 88 7.94 12.29 -3.37
C PHE A 88 6.89 11.86 -4.41
N LEU A 89 6.44 12.76 -5.28
CA LEU A 89 5.41 12.45 -6.27
C LEU A 89 5.89 11.47 -7.35
N GLU A 90 7.17 11.49 -7.70
CA GLU A 90 7.75 10.53 -8.63
C GLU A 90 7.75 9.11 -8.06
N VAL A 91 8.08 8.98 -6.76
CA VAL A 91 7.99 7.69 -6.06
C VAL A 91 6.53 7.25 -5.91
N CYS A 92 5.59 8.16 -5.63
CA CYS A 92 4.16 7.85 -5.64
C CYS A 92 3.71 7.29 -6.99
N PHE A 93 4.12 7.92 -8.08
CA PHE A 93 3.83 7.47 -9.44
C PHE A 93 4.40 6.07 -9.70
N LEU A 94 5.68 5.86 -9.35
CA LEU A 94 6.34 4.55 -9.48
C LEU A 94 5.56 3.44 -8.76
N LEU A 95 5.15 3.68 -7.52
CA LEU A 95 4.42 2.67 -6.73
C LEU A 95 3.04 2.37 -7.29
N LEU A 96 2.32 3.38 -7.80
CA LEU A 96 0.99 3.24 -8.37
C LEU A 96 1.01 2.56 -9.74
N TYR A 97 1.90 3.00 -10.63
CA TYR A 97 1.88 2.61 -12.05
C TYR A 97 2.98 1.61 -12.45
N GLY A 98 3.97 1.40 -11.60
CA GLY A 98 4.99 0.36 -11.77
C GLY A 98 6.28 0.79 -12.46
N ASN A 99 6.33 1.95 -13.09
CA ASN A 99 7.51 2.51 -13.75
C ASN A 99 7.72 3.97 -13.33
N LEU A 100 8.95 4.47 -13.48
CA LEU A 100 9.21 5.90 -13.32
C LEU A 100 8.50 6.69 -14.44
N PRO A 101 7.94 7.88 -14.13
CA PRO A 101 7.20 8.66 -15.11
C PRO A 101 8.14 9.30 -16.13
N SER A 102 7.65 9.44 -17.36
CA SER A 102 8.19 10.42 -18.30
C SER A 102 7.87 11.85 -17.85
N ALA A 103 8.52 12.86 -18.44
CA ALA A 103 8.26 14.26 -18.11
C ALA A 103 6.78 14.67 -18.30
N VAL A 104 6.13 14.13 -19.33
CA VAL A 104 4.70 14.41 -19.62
C VAL A 104 3.80 13.76 -18.57
N GLU A 105 4.03 12.49 -18.25
CA GLU A 105 3.26 11.76 -17.22
C GLU A 105 3.44 12.40 -15.84
N MET A 106 4.65 12.83 -15.52
CA MET A 106 4.94 13.52 -14.26
C MET A 106 4.19 14.84 -14.15
N GLN A 107 4.15 15.61 -15.23
CA GLN A 107 3.41 16.88 -15.26
C GLN A 107 1.90 16.65 -15.09
N ASP A 108 1.33 15.66 -15.78
CA ASP A 108 -0.09 15.32 -15.66
C ASP A 108 -0.41 14.85 -14.23
N PHE A 109 0.38 13.94 -13.70
CA PHE A 109 0.20 13.41 -12.34
C PHE A 109 0.28 14.54 -11.29
N THR A 110 1.26 15.43 -11.40
CA THR A 110 1.40 16.60 -10.52
C THR A 110 0.17 17.50 -10.60
N ASN A 111 -0.32 17.78 -11.79
CA ASN A 111 -1.53 18.58 -11.99
C ASN A 111 -2.76 17.93 -11.36
N ARG A 112 -2.91 16.61 -11.52
CA ARG A 112 -4.01 15.85 -10.91
C ARG A 112 -3.94 15.90 -9.38
N VAL A 113 -2.77 15.67 -8.78
CA VAL A 113 -2.58 15.77 -7.31
C VAL A 113 -2.88 17.18 -6.83
N THR A 114 -2.32 18.21 -7.47
CA THR A 114 -2.50 19.61 -7.08
C THR A 114 -3.97 20.03 -7.07
N ARG A 115 -4.75 19.58 -8.04
CA ARG A 115 -6.20 19.89 -8.12
C ARG A 115 -7.03 19.20 -7.03
N HIS A 116 -6.49 18.23 -6.32
CA HIS A 116 -7.18 17.47 -5.29
C HIS A 116 -6.75 17.82 -3.85
N THR A 117 -5.87 18.80 -3.64
CA THR A 117 -5.32 19.14 -2.31
C THR A 117 -6.37 19.73 -1.35
N MET A 118 -7.39 20.41 -1.88
CA MET A 118 -8.42 21.01 -1.04
C MET A 118 -9.35 19.97 -0.45
N VAL A 119 -9.65 20.10 0.84
CA VAL A 119 -10.63 19.27 1.54
C VAL A 119 -12.01 19.94 1.52
N HIS A 120 -13.06 19.13 1.66
CA HIS A 120 -14.42 19.64 1.72
C HIS A 120 -14.59 20.59 2.92
N GLU A 121 -15.30 21.71 2.75
CA GLU A 121 -15.44 22.76 3.76
C GLU A 121 -16.00 22.22 5.10
N GLN A 122 -16.99 21.35 5.05
CA GLN A 122 -17.59 20.74 6.24
C GLN A 122 -16.63 19.86 7.06
N MET A 123 -15.51 19.43 6.51
CA MET A 123 -14.48 18.70 7.28
C MET A 123 -13.90 19.57 8.40
N HIS A 124 -13.90 20.88 8.28
CA HIS A 124 -13.54 21.78 9.40
C HIS A 124 -14.43 21.59 10.62
N ASN A 125 -15.74 21.36 10.40
CA ASN A 125 -16.67 21.08 11.50
C ASN A 125 -16.39 19.72 12.14
N PHE A 126 -15.97 18.73 11.34
CA PHE A 126 -15.59 17.42 11.86
C PHE A 126 -14.39 17.50 12.81
N PHE A 127 -13.38 18.33 12.52
CA PHE A 127 -12.26 18.58 13.42
C PHE A 127 -12.71 19.14 14.78
N ARG A 128 -13.76 19.97 14.80
CA ARG A 128 -14.29 20.56 16.06
C ARG A 128 -14.92 19.52 17.01
N GLY A 129 -15.22 18.33 16.52
CA GLY A 129 -15.70 17.21 17.33
C GLY A 129 -14.62 16.52 18.17
N PHE A 130 -13.34 16.75 17.86
CA PHE A 130 -12.24 16.19 18.64
C PHE A 130 -11.82 17.13 19.79
N ARG A 131 -11.28 16.52 20.84
CA ARG A 131 -10.61 17.31 21.88
C ARG A 131 -9.30 17.88 21.33
N ARG A 132 -8.93 19.08 21.78
CA ARG A 132 -7.69 19.74 21.33
C ARG A 132 -6.43 19.00 21.77
N ASP A 133 -6.48 18.31 22.91
CA ASP A 133 -5.41 17.49 23.46
C ASP A 133 -5.37 16.06 22.89
N ALA A 134 -6.23 15.74 21.90
CA ALA A 134 -6.21 14.45 21.22
C ALA A 134 -4.90 14.26 20.45
N HIS A 135 -4.38 13.02 20.46
CA HIS A 135 -3.19 12.69 19.68
C HIS A 135 -3.45 12.95 18.18
N PRO A 136 -2.56 13.67 17.46
CA PRO A 136 -2.78 14.02 16.04
C PRO A 136 -3.11 12.84 15.14
N MET A 137 -2.49 11.69 15.38
CA MET A 137 -2.78 10.49 14.60
C MET A 137 -4.19 9.95 14.82
N ALA A 138 -4.73 10.03 16.04
CA ALA A 138 -6.12 9.64 16.32
C ALA A 138 -7.10 10.54 15.56
N THR A 139 -6.83 11.85 15.55
CA THR A 139 -7.60 12.81 14.74
C THR A 139 -7.50 12.48 13.25
N MET A 140 -6.31 12.22 12.73
CA MET A 140 -6.11 11.87 11.31
C MET A 140 -6.85 10.60 10.93
N VAL A 141 -6.81 9.54 11.74
CA VAL A 141 -7.55 8.29 11.50
C VAL A 141 -9.05 8.57 11.35
N GLY A 142 -9.63 9.34 12.28
CA GLY A 142 -11.04 9.71 12.22
C GLY A 142 -11.40 10.54 10.98
N VAL A 143 -10.58 11.55 10.65
CA VAL A 143 -10.81 12.44 9.50
C VAL A 143 -10.65 11.70 8.18
N VAL A 144 -9.64 10.84 8.04
CA VAL A 144 -9.44 10.03 6.83
C VAL A 144 -10.60 9.06 6.62
N GLY A 145 -11.07 8.39 7.70
CA GLY A 145 -12.27 7.55 7.63
C GLY A 145 -13.52 8.33 7.19
N ALA A 146 -13.69 9.55 7.70
CA ALA A 146 -14.80 10.43 7.34
C ALA A 146 -14.79 10.89 5.88
N MET A 147 -13.63 10.86 5.18
CA MET A 147 -13.55 11.25 3.76
C MET A 147 -14.53 10.45 2.89
N SER A 148 -14.79 9.19 3.21
CA SER A 148 -15.75 8.35 2.48
C SER A 148 -17.17 8.94 2.45
N ALA A 149 -17.54 9.71 3.48
CA ALA A 149 -18.84 10.39 3.57
C ALA A 149 -18.91 11.70 2.74
N PHE A 150 -17.78 12.19 2.21
CA PHE A 150 -17.70 13.41 1.40
C PHE A 150 -17.37 13.15 -0.07
N TYR A 151 -16.80 11.97 -0.38
CA TYR A 151 -16.32 11.63 -1.72
C TYR A 151 -16.88 10.28 -2.17
N HIS A 152 -18.19 10.27 -2.51
CA HIS A 152 -18.92 9.03 -2.84
C HIS A 152 -18.52 8.40 -4.19
N ASP A 153 -17.85 9.16 -5.06
CA ASP A 153 -17.38 8.74 -6.38
C ASP A 153 -16.06 7.96 -6.36
N SER A 154 -15.57 7.59 -5.18
CA SER A 154 -14.31 6.86 -5.02
C SER A 154 -14.34 5.88 -3.84
N THR A 155 -15.47 5.20 -3.65
CA THR A 155 -15.69 4.26 -2.55
C THR A 155 -15.68 2.78 -2.98
N ASP A 156 -15.88 2.49 -4.27
CA ASP A 156 -15.80 1.13 -4.79
C ASP A 156 -14.33 0.77 -5.11
N VAL A 157 -13.76 -0.10 -4.26
CA VAL A 157 -12.38 -0.59 -4.40
C VAL A 157 -12.20 -1.56 -5.57
N ASN A 158 -13.27 -2.15 -6.09
CA ASN A 158 -13.22 -3.06 -7.22
C ASN A 158 -13.21 -2.33 -8.56
N ASP A 159 -13.73 -1.10 -8.62
CA ASP A 159 -13.64 -0.24 -9.80
C ASP A 159 -12.22 0.36 -9.92
N PRO A 160 -11.45 0.04 -10.98
CA PRO A 160 -10.09 0.56 -11.16
C PRO A 160 -10.02 2.09 -11.19
N TRP A 161 -11.00 2.75 -11.79
CA TRP A 161 -11.05 4.22 -11.88
C TRP A 161 -11.29 4.86 -10.50
N GLN A 162 -12.25 4.36 -9.74
CA GLN A 162 -12.52 4.86 -8.39
C GLN A 162 -11.33 4.62 -7.45
N ARG A 163 -10.67 3.47 -7.56
CA ARG A 163 -9.45 3.15 -6.81
C ARG A 163 -8.31 4.12 -7.13
N GLU A 164 -8.12 4.46 -8.40
CA GLU A 164 -7.11 5.44 -8.82
C GLU A 164 -7.44 6.84 -8.28
N VAL A 165 -8.68 7.30 -8.42
CA VAL A 165 -9.13 8.58 -7.87
C VAL A 165 -8.97 8.65 -6.35
N ALA A 166 -9.33 7.57 -5.64
CA ALA A 166 -9.14 7.48 -4.19
C ALA A 166 -7.67 7.61 -3.81
N SER A 167 -6.77 6.92 -4.52
CA SER A 167 -5.32 6.98 -4.29
C SER A 167 -4.77 8.39 -4.48
N ILE A 168 -5.13 9.07 -5.57
CA ILE A 168 -4.71 10.45 -5.83
C ILE A 168 -5.25 11.41 -4.76
N ARG A 169 -6.51 11.26 -4.36
CA ARG A 169 -7.12 12.08 -3.29
C ARG A 169 -6.41 11.88 -1.96
N MET A 170 -6.05 10.65 -1.60
CA MET A 170 -5.31 10.36 -0.37
C MET A 170 -3.94 11.04 -0.39
N ILE A 171 -3.17 10.87 -1.46
CA ILE A 171 -1.85 11.52 -1.62
C ILE A 171 -1.98 13.04 -1.51
N ALA A 172 -2.97 13.63 -2.17
CA ALA A 172 -3.15 15.07 -2.25
C ALA A 172 -3.65 15.69 -0.93
N LYS A 173 -4.57 15.03 -0.22
CA LYS A 173 -5.27 15.61 0.93
C LYS A 173 -4.60 15.34 2.27
N LEU A 174 -3.81 14.27 2.40
CA LEU A 174 -3.16 13.91 3.67
C LEU A 174 -2.28 15.04 4.24
N PRO A 175 -1.45 15.75 3.47
CA PRO A 175 -0.69 16.89 3.97
C PRO A 175 -1.58 18.02 4.52
N THR A 176 -2.67 18.33 3.81
CA THR A 176 -3.66 19.33 4.24
C THR A 176 -4.35 18.91 5.53
N ILE A 177 -4.78 17.65 5.64
CA ILE A 177 -5.42 17.08 6.83
C ILE A 177 -4.45 17.11 8.03
N ALA A 178 -3.19 16.72 7.82
CA ALA A 178 -2.16 16.76 8.88
C ALA A 178 -1.91 18.18 9.37
N ALA A 179 -1.79 19.15 8.47
CA ALA A 179 -1.63 20.56 8.82
C ALA A 179 -2.86 21.10 9.59
N MET A 180 -4.08 20.71 9.18
CA MET A 180 -5.31 21.08 9.89
C MET A 180 -5.36 20.47 11.28
N ALA A 181 -5.00 19.19 11.45
CA ALA A 181 -4.96 18.53 12.76
C ALA A 181 -3.99 19.24 13.72
N TYR A 182 -2.80 19.58 13.24
CA TYR A 182 -1.83 20.35 14.03
C TYR A 182 -2.36 21.74 14.39
N LYS A 183 -2.86 22.51 13.41
CA LYS A 183 -3.41 23.84 13.65
C LYS A 183 -4.56 23.84 14.65
N TYR A 184 -5.41 22.82 14.56
CA TYR A 184 -6.50 22.63 15.51
C TYR A 184 -5.99 22.37 16.94
N SER A 185 -4.99 21.50 17.11
CA SER A 185 -4.45 21.16 18.43
C SER A 185 -3.81 22.37 19.14
N VAL A 186 -3.14 23.25 18.39
CA VAL A 186 -2.52 24.48 18.95
C VAL A 186 -3.49 25.67 19.02
N GLY A 187 -4.78 25.47 18.72
CA GLY A 187 -5.81 26.51 18.83
C GLY A 187 -5.78 27.57 17.72
N GLN A 188 -5.04 27.34 16.65
CA GLN A 188 -5.04 28.23 15.49
C GLN A 188 -6.24 27.94 14.61
N ILE A 189 -7.20 28.89 14.57
CA ILE A 189 -8.39 28.80 13.74
C ILE A 189 -8.06 29.48 12.40
N GLY A 190 -7.83 28.70 11.36
CA GLY A 190 -7.55 29.21 10.02
C GLY A 190 -7.38 28.07 9.02
N ARG A 191 -7.57 28.38 7.73
CA ARG A 191 -7.27 27.42 6.66
C ARG A 191 -5.76 27.15 6.69
N ALA A 192 -5.37 25.87 6.74
CA ALA A 192 -4.00 25.50 6.48
C ALA A 192 -3.73 25.76 4.99
N HIS A 193 -3.06 26.84 4.66
CA HIS A 193 -2.44 27.01 3.36
C HIS A 193 -1.10 26.27 3.41
N VAL A 194 -0.96 25.27 2.59
CA VAL A 194 0.30 24.60 2.28
C VAL A 194 0.92 25.30 1.09
#